data_52051329d6a8eb8593bb2ad115af0606
#
_entry.id   52051329d6a8eb8593bb2ad115af0606
#
_cell.length_a   1.000
_cell.length_b   1.000
_cell.length_c   1.000
_cell.angle_alpha   90.00
_cell.angle_beta   90.00
_cell.angle_gamma   90.00
#
_symmetry.space_group_name_H-M   'P 1'
#
loop_
_entity.id
_entity.type
_entity.pdbx_description
1 polymer ?
#
loop_
_entity_poly.entity_id
_entity_poly.type
_entity_poly.pdbx_seq_one_letter_code
_entity_poly.pdbx_strand_id
1 'polypeptide(L)'
;MKRRELKKNIKFMTNELLSECLWLKLTQTGVSDDDINNVIDSICMMHDEFVSRLSHVDSMQTRLFFRKMKKDLMSQANDIVAQISSMA
;
A
#
# COMPACT_ATOMS: atom_id res chain seq x y z
N MET A 1 9.10 10.39 13.29
CA MET A 1 7.68 10.04 13.03
C MET A 1 7.20 9.07 14.09
N LYS A 2 6.03 9.34 14.65
CA LYS A 2 5.46 8.46 15.66
C LYS A 2 4.77 7.27 15.02
N ARG A 3 4.72 6.14 15.75
CA ARG A 3 4.09 4.92 15.27
C ARG A 3 2.63 5.15 14.83
N ARG A 4 1.89 5.95 15.61
CA ARG A 4 0.49 6.27 15.29
C ARG A 4 0.36 6.99 13.95
N GLU A 5 1.24 7.95 13.68
CA GLU A 5 1.22 8.70 12.43
C GLU A 5 1.52 7.81 11.24
N LEU A 6 2.50 6.94 11.39
CA LEU A 6 2.88 6.02 10.32
C LEU A 6 1.74 5.03 10.04
N LYS A 7 1.06 4.55 11.08
CA LYS A 7 -0.10 3.68 10.91
C LYS A 7 -1.23 4.38 10.14
N LYS A 8 -1.47 5.65 10.44
CA LYS A 8 -2.46 6.45 9.71
C LYS A 8 -2.06 6.62 8.25
N ASN A 9 -0.79 6.84 7.99
CA ASN A 9 -0.27 7.00 6.63
C ASN A 9 -0.44 5.72 5.83
N ILE A 10 -0.15 4.56 6.42
CA ILE A 10 -0.34 3.27 5.78
C ILE A 10 -1.82 3.09 5.42
N LYS A 11 -2.71 3.36 6.35
CA LYS A 11 -4.14 3.24 6.13
C LYS A 11 -4.63 4.18 5.04
N PHE A 12 -4.15 5.43 5.06
CA PHE A 12 -4.50 6.42 4.04
C PHE A 12 -4.06 5.96 2.65
N MET A 13 -2.81 5.53 2.51
CA MET A 13 -2.28 5.05 1.23
C MET A 13 -3.05 3.83 0.73
N THR A 14 -3.37 2.91 1.63
CA THR A 14 -4.15 1.72 1.29
C THR A 14 -5.52 2.12 0.73
N ASN A 15 -6.21 3.03 1.41
CA ASN A 15 -7.52 3.50 0.98
C ASN A 15 -7.46 4.22 -0.38
N GLU A 16 -6.42 5.04 -0.60
CA GLU A 16 -6.24 5.72 -1.87
C GLU A 16 -6.05 4.73 -3.02
N LEU A 17 -5.22 3.71 -2.82
CA LEU A 17 -4.97 2.70 -3.85
C LEU A 17 -6.23 1.85 -4.13
N LEU A 18 -6.98 1.51 -3.08
CA LEU A 18 -8.25 0.78 -3.25
C LEU A 18 -9.27 1.63 -4.00
N SER A 19 -9.32 2.93 -3.73
CA SER A 19 -10.22 3.84 -4.44
C SER A 19 -9.88 3.92 -5.92
N GLU A 20 -8.60 3.92 -6.27
CA GLU A 20 -8.18 3.91 -7.67
C GLU A 20 -8.62 2.62 -8.38
N CYS A 21 -8.52 1.47 -7.70
CA CYS A 21 -8.98 0.20 -8.25
C CYS A 21 -10.50 0.22 -8.48
N LEU A 22 -11.25 0.76 -7.53
CA LEU A 22 -12.70 0.88 -7.66
C LEU A 22 -13.07 1.80 -8.83
N TRP A 23 -12.36 2.92 -8.95
CA TRP A 23 -12.56 3.84 -10.07
C TRP A 23 -12.35 3.16 -11.42
N LEU A 24 -11.28 2.38 -11.55
CA LEU A 24 -11.01 1.62 -12.78
C LEU A 24 -12.14 0.66 -13.07
N LYS A 25 -12.63 -0.06 -12.06
CA LYS A 25 -13.70 -1.03 -12.23
C LYS A 25 -14.98 -0.37 -12.74
N LEU A 26 -15.26 0.85 -12.29
CA LEU A 26 -16.47 1.57 -12.65
C LEU A 26 -16.37 2.28 -14.00
N THR A 27 -15.17 2.69 -14.41
CA THR A 27 -15.01 3.57 -15.58
C THR A 27 -14.36 2.89 -16.79
N GLN A 28 -13.60 1.81 -16.59
CA GLN A 28 -12.86 1.13 -17.67
C GLN A 28 -13.52 -0.20 -17.99
N THR A 29 -14.11 -0.29 -19.16
CA THR A 29 -14.84 -1.50 -19.59
C THR A 29 -13.93 -2.62 -20.08
N GLY A 30 -12.68 -2.29 -20.41
CA GLY A 30 -11.73 -3.28 -20.94
C GLY A 30 -10.82 -3.93 -19.90
N VAL A 31 -10.97 -3.57 -18.62
CA VAL A 31 -10.11 -4.09 -17.56
C VAL A 31 -10.71 -5.37 -16.99
N SER A 32 -9.88 -6.42 -16.91
CA SER A 32 -10.30 -7.71 -16.36
C SER A 32 -10.53 -7.62 -14.85
N ASP A 33 -11.61 -8.24 -14.36
CA ASP A 33 -11.88 -8.35 -12.94
C ASP A 33 -10.76 -9.10 -12.22
N ASP A 34 -10.17 -10.11 -12.87
CA ASP A 34 -9.05 -10.86 -12.29
C ASP A 34 -7.82 -9.95 -12.08
N ASP A 35 -7.53 -9.08 -13.05
CA ASP A 35 -6.41 -8.15 -12.92
C ASP A 35 -6.63 -7.16 -11.78
N ILE A 36 -7.85 -6.63 -11.66
CA ILE A 36 -8.22 -5.73 -10.57
C ILE A 36 -8.10 -6.46 -9.23
N ASN A 37 -8.62 -7.67 -9.14
CA ASN A 37 -8.56 -8.45 -7.90
C ASN A 37 -7.12 -8.76 -7.50
N ASN A 38 -6.24 -9.03 -8.46
CA ASN A 38 -4.81 -9.26 -8.19
C ASN A 38 -4.15 -8.02 -7.58
N VAL A 39 -4.49 -6.83 -8.09
CA VAL A 39 -3.95 -5.58 -7.54
C VAL A 39 -4.51 -5.33 -6.15
N ILE A 40 -5.80 -5.58 -5.93
CA ILE A 40 -6.43 -5.43 -4.60
C ILE A 40 -5.73 -6.36 -3.60
N ASP A 41 -5.46 -7.60 -3.98
CA ASP A 41 -4.73 -8.54 -3.12
C ASP A 41 -3.33 -8.00 -2.79
N SER A 42 -2.63 -7.43 -3.77
CA SER A 42 -1.31 -6.83 -3.54
C SER A 42 -1.38 -5.65 -2.56
N ILE A 43 -2.42 -4.82 -2.66
CA ILE A 43 -2.64 -3.70 -1.75
C ILE A 43 -2.88 -4.20 -0.33
N CYS A 44 -3.73 -5.21 -0.18
CA CYS A 44 -4.03 -5.79 1.13
C CYS A 44 -2.80 -6.45 1.75
N MET A 45 -2.00 -7.14 0.95
CA MET A 45 -0.75 -7.74 1.43
C MET A 45 0.24 -6.68 1.88
N MET A 46 0.35 -5.58 1.14
CA MET A 46 1.19 -4.45 1.54
C MET A 46 0.73 -3.89 2.88
N HIS A 47 -0.56 -3.63 3.03
CA HIS A 47 -1.13 -3.12 4.28
C HIS A 47 -0.78 -4.04 5.45
N ASP A 48 -1.06 -5.33 5.30
CA ASP A 48 -0.85 -6.30 6.38
C ASP A 48 0.62 -6.41 6.76
N GLU A 49 1.51 -6.43 5.76
CA GLU A 49 2.94 -6.49 5.99
C GLU A 49 3.43 -5.31 6.82
N PHE A 50 3.04 -4.10 6.44
CA PHE A 50 3.54 -2.90 7.13
C PHE A 50 2.89 -2.70 8.49
N VAL A 51 1.63 -3.07 8.66
CA VAL A 51 1.00 -3.05 9.98
C VAL A 51 1.69 -4.07 10.91
N SER A 52 1.99 -5.25 10.39
CA SER A 52 2.72 -6.27 11.16
C SER A 52 4.12 -5.78 11.54
N ARG A 53 4.84 -5.15 10.62
CA ARG A 53 6.18 -4.60 10.91
C ARG A 53 6.14 -3.55 12.01
N LEU A 54 5.09 -2.70 12.02
CA LEU A 54 4.92 -1.70 13.09
C LEU A 54 4.72 -2.34 14.45
N SER A 55 4.05 -3.50 14.50
CA SER A 55 3.78 -4.20 15.76
C SER A 55 5.04 -4.81 16.37
N HIS A 56 6.09 -4.98 15.58
CA HIS A 56 7.32 -5.66 15.99
C HIS A 56 8.53 -4.74 15.99
N VAL A 57 8.33 -3.43 16.12
CA VAL A 57 9.43 -2.48 16.12
C VAL A 57 10.26 -2.60 17.41
N ASP A 58 11.59 -2.64 17.25
CA ASP A 58 12.52 -2.62 18.35
C ASP A 58 12.70 -1.17 18.83
N SER A 59 12.52 -0.94 20.13
CA SER A 59 12.61 0.39 20.72
C SER A 59 14.01 1.01 20.58
N MET A 60 15.07 0.19 20.46
CA MET A 60 16.44 0.69 20.40
C MET A 60 16.84 1.22 19.02
N GLN A 61 16.14 0.84 17.96
CA GLN A 61 16.48 1.24 16.60
C GLN A 61 15.28 1.87 15.87
N THR A 62 14.45 2.56 16.61
CA THR A 62 13.19 3.09 16.11
C THR A 62 13.36 4.01 14.90
N ARG A 63 14.35 4.92 14.95
CA ARG A 63 14.57 5.88 13.87
C ARG A 63 14.96 5.19 12.56
N LEU A 64 15.93 4.27 12.63
CA LEU A 64 16.38 3.51 11.46
C LEU A 64 15.27 2.63 10.92
N PHE A 65 14.53 1.98 11.81
CA PHE A 65 13.40 1.14 11.46
C PHE A 65 12.35 1.93 10.67
N PHE A 66 11.95 3.09 11.18
CA PHE A 66 10.92 3.89 10.52
C PHE A 66 11.39 4.46 9.18
N ARG A 67 12.67 4.84 9.10
CA ARG A 67 13.24 5.35 7.85
C ARG A 67 13.22 4.28 6.76
N LYS A 68 13.66 3.07 7.10
CA LYS A 68 13.66 1.95 6.16
C LYS A 68 12.22 1.56 5.79
N MET A 69 11.34 1.49 6.77
CA MET A 69 9.96 1.14 6.55
C MET A 69 9.27 2.13 5.61
N LYS A 70 9.49 3.43 5.82
CA LYS A 70 8.93 4.46 4.95
C LYS A 70 9.42 4.30 3.52
N LYS A 71 10.71 4.02 3.35
CA LYS A 71 11.30 3.81 2.03
C LYS A 71 10.70 2.59 1.34
N ASP A 72 10.58 1.48 2.07
CA ASP A 72 10.01 0.24 1.53
C ASP A 72 8.53 0.43 1.18
N LEU A 73 7.77 1.13 2.02
CA LEU A 73 6.38 1.42 1.78
C LEU A 73 6.18 2.24 0.50
N MET A 74 6.99 3.28 0.33
CA MET A 74 6.95 4.12 -0.87
C MET A 74 7.28 3.31 -2.13
N SER A 75 8.27 2.42 -2.04
CA SER A 75 8.66 1.57 -3.15
C SER A 75 7.53 0.63 -3.55
N GLN A 76 6.90 -0.04 -2.59
CA GLN A 76 5.79 -0.95 -2.88
C GLN A 76 4.57 -0.20 -3.41
N ALA A 77 4.27 0.96 -2.83
CA ALA A 77 3.15 1.78 -3.30
C ALA A 77 3.36 2.22 -4.75
N ASN A 78 4.58 2.60 -5.10
CA ASN A 78 4.91 2.98 -6.48
C ASN A 78 4.76 1.81 -7.45
N ASP A 79 5.15 0.61 -7.05
CA ASP A 79 4.97 -0.58 -7.86
C ASP A 79 3.48 -0.86 -8.12
N ILE A 80 2.65 -0.69 -7.10
CA ILE A 80 1.21 -0.87 -7.23
C ILE A 80 0.59 0.19 -8.13
N VAL A 81 1.03 1.45 -7.98
CA VAL A 81 0.59 2.54 -8.87
C VAL A 81 0.94 2.22 -10.33
N ALA A 82 2.13 1.67 -10.56
CA ALA A 82 2.54 1.27 -11.90
C ALA A 82 1.64 0.17 -12.46
N GLN A 83 1.25 -0.81 -11.63
CA GLN A 83 0.31 -1.85 -12.05
C GLN A 83 -1.06 -1.26 -12.41
N ILE A 84 -1.57 -0.34 -11.59
CA ILE A 84 -2.84 0.32 -11.85
C ILE A 84 -2.77 1.10 -13.16
N SER A 85 -1.68 1.85 -13.38
CA SER A 85 -1.48 2.64 -14.60
C SER A 85 -1.43 1.76 -15.83
N SER A 86 -0.86 0.56 -15.73
CA SER A 86 -0.76 -0.35 -16.88
C SER A 86 -2.11 -0.94 -17.26
N MET A 87 -3.09 -0.94 -16.36
CA MET A 87 -4.44 -1.44 -16.63
C MET A 87 -5.34 -0.35 -17.23
N ALA A 88 -4.99 0.88 -17.03
CA ALA A 88 -5.75 2.01 -17.58
C ALA A 88 -5.32 2.30 -19.04
#